data_7986ec661e3db19c1057c4418fa54867
#
_entry.id   7986ec661e3db19c1057c4418fa54867
#
_cell.length_a   1.000
_cell.length_b   1.000
_cell.length_c   1.000
_cell.angle_alpha   90.00
_cell.angle_beta   90.00
_cell.angle_gamma   90.00
#
_symmetry.space_group_name_H-M   'P 1'
#
loop_
_entity.id
_entity.type
_entity.pdbx_description
1 polymer ?
#
loop_
_entity_poly.entity_id
_entity_poly.type
_entity_poly.pdbx_seq_one_letter_code
_entity_poly.pdbx_strand_id
1 'polypeptide(L)'
;MEVLKLMVLKLIPYQISKMSDMHKQILEELGYKLIDCGNHWRTSALYRDGDNSTAVQIYKDTGVWTDYVAESGHKPLKQLIRLTLKDNPQKLISIIKSLDAEPDSLKEHKSDTLIEMEKIYEDSILEKLFPNYNFYLKKDISEETQNFFKVGLAGSGNMYRRMVFPIYNEHSQIIGFSGRKVDDGNGSKWKHIGKKNNWIYPAYLPNKETVDELISKTGEVYLVESIGDAMSLYNQGVKNVLVIFGLSVSSAIISYLSGKEIKRIIIAGNNDFNSEINRGLLASIKNYLKLSNYFDLDVLSIKIPPKGFNDLGDAHESNSDLLAWSKTNTEAVKQREFIGNFVSKHDAKFSKSHIKKARKLNE
;
A
#
# COMPACT_ATOMS: atom_id res chain seq x y z
N MET A 1 46.11 -18.64 0.67
CA MET A 1 44.73 -18.34 0.23
C MET A 1 43.84 -17.87 1.35
N GLU A 2 43.94 -18.37 2.58
CA GLU A 2 43.11 -17.91 3.73
C GLU A 2 43.37 -16.45 4.17
N VAL A 3 44.64 -16.01 4.15
CA VAL A 3 44.99 -14.63 4.56
C VAL A 3 44.41 -13.59 3.59
N LEU A 4 44.34 -13.88 2.30
CA LEU A 4 43.67 -13.00 1.31
C LEU A 4 42.16 -12.95 1.51
N LYS A 5 41.51 -14.07 1.86
CA LYS A 5 40.09 -14.11 2.21
C LYS A 5 39.77 -13.28 3.45
N LEU A 6 40.63 -13.35 4.49
CA LEU A 6 40.44 -12.56 5.71
C LEU A 6 40.66 -11.06 5.47
N MET A 7 41.59 -10.67 4.60
CA MET A 7 41.79 -9.25 4.23
C MET A 7 40.62 -8.71 3.42
N VAL A 8 40.07 -9.46 2.48
CA VAL A 8 38.90 -9.07 1.69
C VAL A 8 37.68 -8.92 2.59
N LEU A 9 37.45 -9.84 3.53
CA LEU A 9 36.31 -9.77 4.49
C LEU A 9 36.41 -8.59 5.47
N LYS A 10 37.59 -8.05 5.74
CA LYS A 10 37.76 -6.84 6.58
C LYS A 10 37.65 -5.53 5.80
N LEU A 11 37.93 -5.52 4.50
CA LEU A 11 37.90 -4.32 3.66
C LEU A 11 36.48 -3.98 3.19
N ILE A 12 35.60 -4.96 3.00
CA ILE A 12 34.20 -4.74 2.56
C ILE A 12 33.40 -3.90 3.56
N PRO A 13 33.40 -4.17 4.88
CA PRO A 13 32.66 -3.34 5.82
C PRO A 13 33.17 -1.90 5.90
N TYR A 14 34.47 -1.68 5.76
CA TYR A 14 35.08 -0.35 5.79
C TYR A 14 34.71 0.49 4.55
N GLN A 15 34.67 -0.11 3.37
CA GLN A 15 34.25 0.58 2.14
C GLN A 15 32.75 0.92 2.15
N ILE A 16 31.91 0.01 2.67
CA ILE A 16 30.47 0.25 2.81
C ILE A 16 30.20 1.40 3.79
N SER A 17 30.92 1.46 4.92
CA SER A 17 30.81 2.54 5.88
C SER A 17 31.16 3.91 5.23
N LYS A 18 32.30 3.98 4.52
CA LYS A 18 32.76 5.20 3.85
C LYS A 18 31.79 5.68 2.76
N MET A 19 31.20 4.77 1.97
CA MET A 19 30.15 5.10 0.99
C MET A 19 28.87 5.61 1.65
N SER A 20 28.43 4.96 2.72
CA SER A 20 27.27 5.40 3.49
C SER A 20 27.44 6.82 4.03
N ASP A 21 28.62 7.12 4.58
CA ASP A 21 28.91 8.46 5.13
C ASP A 21 28.90 9.53 4.04
N MET A 22 29.47 9.25 2.87
CA MET A 22 29.46 10.15 1.71
C MET A 22 28.00 10.38 1.20
N HIS A 23 27.21 9.33 1.03
CA HIS A 23 25.81 9.47 0.62
C HIS A 23 25.03 10.32 1.62
N LYS A 24 25.24 10.10 2.92
CA LYS A 24 24.60 10.86 3.99
C LYS A 24 24.95 12.34 3.91
N GLN A 25 26.25 12.66 3.82
CA GLN A 25 26.73 14.02 3.73
C GLN A 25 26.13 14.77 2.54
N ILE A 26 26.11 14.16 1.36
CA ILE A 26 25.52 14.76 0.15
C ILE A 26 24.02 15.02 0.34
N LEU A 27 23.28 14.07 0.89
CA LEU A 27 21.84 14.21 1.11
C LEU A 27 21.53 15.32 2.13
N GLU A 28 22.28 15.38 3.23
CA GLU A 28 22.13 16.45 4.24
C GLU A 28 22.49 17.83 3.67
N GLU A 29 23.56 17.94 2.84
CA GLU A 29 23.94 19.17 2.13
C GLU A 29 22.86 19.63 1.13
N LEU A 30 22.08 18.69 0.58
CA LEU A 30 20.93 18.96 -0.27
C LEU A 30 19.66 19.34 0.52
N GLY A 31 19.71 19.30 1.86
CA GLY A 31 18.61 19.65 2.75
C GLY A 31 17.70 18.50 3.15
N TYR A 32 18.05 17.24 2.80
CA TYR A 32 17.29 16.07 3.23
C TYR A 32 17.46 15.82 4.74
N LYS A 33 16.34 15.70 5.46
CA LYS A 33 16.32 15.27 6.87
C LYS A 33 16.18 13.74 6.90
N LEU A 34 17.29 13.06 7.23
CA LEU A 34 17.37 11.61 7.20
C LEU A 34 16.95 10.98 8.52
N ILE A 35 15.96 10.09 8.46
CA ILE A 35 15.53 9.24 9.58
C ILE A 35 16.22 7.88 9.42
N ASP A 36 17.03 7.49 10.40
CA ASP A 36 17.75 6.22 10.37
C ASP A 36 16.79 5.03 10.62
N CYS A 37 16.79 4.08 9.69
CA CYS A 37 15.98 2.85 9.75
C CYS A 37 16.85 1.58 9.60
N GLY A 38 18.10 1.61 10.11
CA GLY A 38 19.04 0.50 10.05
C GLY A 38 19.82 0.47 8.73
N ASN A 39 19.43 -0.33 7.75
CA ASN A 39 20.10 -0.44 6.44
C ASN A 39 19.72 0.65 5.43
N HIS A 40 18.77 1.50 5.74
CA HIS A 40 18.32 2.60 4.88
C HIS A 40 17.94 3.84 5.70
N TRP A 41 17.80 4.97 5.02
CA TRP A 41 17.18 6.18 5.54
C TRP A 41 15.78 6.36 4.98
N ARG A 42 14.93 7.03 5.77
CA ARG A 42 13.66 7.60 5.33
C ARG A 42 13.73 9.11 5.32
N THR A 43 13.09 9.75 4.35
CA THR A 43 13.05 11.19 4.24
C THR A 43 11.86 11.67 3.42
N SER A 44 11.63 12.99 3.41
CA SER A 44 10.62 13.61 2.53
C SER A 44 11.15 13.73 1.09
N ALA A 45 10.24 13.83 0.14
CA ALA A 45 10.56 13.99 -1.28
C ALA A 45 10.77 15.46 -1.64
N LEU A 46 11.89 16.08 -1.22
CA LEU A 46 12.18 17.51 -1.43
C LEU A 46 12.09 17.91 -2.90
N TYR A 47 12.49 17.05 -3.84
CA TYR A 47 12.48 17.34 -5.27
C TYR A 47 11.08 17.61 -5.85
N ARG A 48 10.02 17.39 -5.07
CA ARG A 48 8.62 17.63 -5.44
C ARG A 48 7.83 18.30 -4.32
N ASP A 49 8.50 19.00 -3.42
CA ASP A 49 7.93 19.73 -2.26
C ASP A 49 7.05 18.84 -1.36
N GLY A 50 7.43 17.55 -1.23
CA GLY A 50 6.71 16.59 -0.39
C GLY A 50 7.06 16.77 1.09
N ASP A 51 6.06 16.82 1.95
CA ASP A 51 6.15 17.00 3.40
C ASP A 51 6.22 15.69 4.20
N ASN A 52 5.85 14.56 3.60
CA ASN A 52 5.87 13.25 4.25
C ASN A 52 7.31 12.77 4.47
N SER A 53 7.77 12.81 5.73
CA SER A 53 9.13 12.43 6.13
C SER A 53 9.50 10.95 5.92
N THR A 54 8.56 10.12 5.50
CA THR A 54 8.77 8.69 5.23
C THR A 54 8.49 8.31 3.77
N ALA A 55 8.23 9.28 2.90
CA ALA A 55 7.87 9.04 1.49
C ALA A 55 9.01 8.40 0.68
N VAL A 56 10.25 8.82 0.92
CA VAL A 56 11.43 8.34 0.20
C VAL A 56 12.26 7.43 1.09
N GLN A 57 12.63 6.28 0.56
CA GLN A 57 13.58 5.35 1.16
C GLN A 57 14.89 5.36 0.35
N ILE A 58 16.03 5.44 1.03
CA ILE A 58 17.36 5.45 0.41
C ILE A 58 18.23 4.41 1.11
N TYR A 59 18.73 3.41 0.38
CA TYR A 59 19.62 2.41 0.92
C TYR A 59 21.02 2.97 1.15
N LYS A 60 21.58 2.72 2.34
CA LYS A 60 22.84 3.31 2.79
C LYS A 60 24.05 2.85 2.00
N ASP A 61 24.07 1.57 1.64
CA ASP A 61 25.16 0.89 0.93
C ASP A 61 25.24 1.24 -0.56
N THR A 62 24.10 1.39 -1.21
CA THR A 62 24.03 1.56 -2.67
C THR A 62 23.57 2.96 -3.08
N GLY A 63 22.97 3.72 -2.18
CA GLY A 63 22.29 4.98 -2.53
C GLY A 63 21.05 4.80 -3.39
N VAL A 64 20.65 3.55 -3.69
CA VAL A 64 19.40 3.28 -4.42
C VAL A 64 18.23 3.80 -3.61
N TRP A 65 17.29 4.46 -4.29
CA TRP A 65 16.14 5.07 -3.64
C TRP A 65 14.83 4.75 -4.33
N THR A 66 13.75 4.88 -3.57
CA THR A 66 12.37 4.69 -4.02
C THR A 66 11.48 5.74 -3.36
N ASP A 67 10.61 6.38 -4.12
CA ASP A 67 9.53 7.22 -3.59
C ASP A 67 8.23 6.41 -3.62
N TYR A 68 7.71 6.06 -2.45
CA TYR A 68 6.50 5.25 -2.30
C TYR A 68 5.22 6.02 -2.62
N VAL A 69 5.26 7.34 -2.59
CA VAL A 69 4.10 8.19 -2.92
C VAL A 69 4.01 8.42 -4.43
N ALA A 70 5.17 8.61 -5.08
CA ALA A 70 5.24 8.76 -6.54
C ALA A 70 5.28 7.41 -7.28
N GLU A 71 5.20 6.28 -6.56
CA GLU A 71 5.33 4.92 -7.12
C GLU A 71 6.55 4.77 -8.05
N SER A 72 7.62 5.49 -7.72
CA SER A 72 8.86 5.39 -8.48
C SER A 72 9.56 4.08 -8.11
N GLY A 73 9.83 3.22 -9.07
CA GLY A 73 10.70 2.06 -8.86
C GLY A 73 12.07 2.44 -8.31
N HIS A 74 12.92 1.45 -8.04
CA HIS A 74 14.28 1.65 -7.55
C HIS A 74 15.12 2.46 -8.55
N LYS A 75 15.76 3.54 -8.08
CA LYS A 75 16.51 4.50 -8.89
C LYS A 75 17.86 4.83 -8.26
N PRO A 76 18.90 5.15 -9.05
CA PRO A 76 20.21 5.50 -8.50
C PRO A 76 20.21 6.90 -7.83
N LEU A 77 21.06 7.09 -6.83
CA LEU A 77 21.21 8.34 -6.09
C LEU A 77 21.44 9.55 -7.00
N LYS A 78 22.24 9.41 -8.04
CA LYS A 78 22.49 10.47 -9.04
C LYS A 78 21.20 11.06 -9.63
N GLN A 79 20.15 10.24 -9.78
CA GLN A 79 18.87 10.71 -10.27
C GLN A 79 18.11 11.53 -9.22
N LEU A 80 18.16 11.16 -7.93
CA LEU A 80 17.59 11.96 -6.85
C LEU A 80 18.25 13.34 -6.80
N ILE A 81 19.57 13.38 -6.87
CA ILE A 81 20.37 14.61 -6.89
C ILE A 81 19.97 15.50 -8.09
N ARG A 82 19.83 14.92 -9.30
CA ARG A 82 19.38 15.66 -10.48
C ARG A 82 17.97 16.24 -10.32
N LEU A 83 17.06 15.49 -9.75
CA LEU A 83 15.70 15.97 -9.51
C LEU A 83 15.67 17.09 -8.47
N THR A 84 16.49 17.00 -7.42
CA THR A 84 16.57 18.02 -6.36
C THR A 84 17.23 19.30 -6.84
N LEU A 85 18.26 19.20 -7.70
CA LEU A 85 19.05 20.34 -8.20
C LEU A 85 18.70 20.73 -9.64
N LYS A 86 17.47 20.43 -10.12
CA LYS A 86 17.03 20.75 -11.49
C LYS A 86 17.25 22.22 -11.87
N ASP A 87 17.13 23.14 -10.89
CA ASP A 87 17.25 24.58 -11.06
C ASP A 87 18.65 25.12 -10.67
N ASN A 88 19.61 24.23 -10.33
CA ASN A 88 21.00 24.63 -9.97
C ASN A 88 22.03 23.71 -10.67
N PRO A 89 22.27 23.92 -11.99
CA PRO A 89 23.13 23.02 -12.78
C PRO A 89 24.61 23.08 -12.35
N GLN A 90 25.11 24.18 -11.80
CA GLN A 90 26.51 24.32 -11.34
C GLN A 90 26.76 23.42 -10.11
N LYS A 91 25.87 23.48 -9.11
CA LYS A 91 25.92 22.61 -7.92
C LYS A 91 25.74 21.14 -8.30
N LEU A 92 24.85 20.86 -9.25
CA LEU A 92 24.65 19.51 -9.79
C LEU A 92 25.95 18.92 -10.37
N ILE A 93 26.64 19.65 -11.25
CA ILE A 93 27.90 19.22 -11.88
C ILE A 93 28.97 18.96 -10.82
N SER A 94 29.09 19.81 -9.83
CA SER A 94 30.06 19.70 -8.73
C SER A 94 29.84 18.37 -7.95
N ILE A 95 28.59 18.10 -7.52
CA ILE A 95 28.25 16.91 -6.74
C ILE A 95 28.38 15.64 -7.58
N ILE A 96 27.95 15.64 -8.84
CA ILE A 96 28.09 14.47 -9.72
C ILE A 96 29.58 14.13 -9.95
N LYS A 97 30.44 15.13 -10.15
CA LYS A 97 31.89 14.91 -10.29
C LYS A 97 32.52 14.30 -9.03
N SER A 98 32.09 14.72 -7.83
CA SER A 98 32.58 14.12 -6.59
C SER A 98 32.14 12.65 -6.42
N LEU A 99 30.94 12.30 -6.88
CA LEU A 99 30.44 10.92 -6.91
C LEU A 99 31.15 10.06 -7.97
N ASP A 100 31.57 10.63 -9.10
CA ASP A 100 32.25 9.91 -10.18
C ASP A 100 33.75 9.71 -9.92
N ALA A 101 34.34 10.42 -8.96
CA ALA A 101 35.72 10.23 -8.53
C ALA A 101 35.94 8.98 -7.68
N GLU A 102 34.90 8.35 -7.17
CA GLU A 102 34.93 7.03 -6.54
C GLU A 102 34.62 5.95 -7.61
N PRO A 103 35.29 4.78 -7.61
CA PRO A 103 35.04 3.75 -8.59
C PRO A 103 33.58 3.30 -8.57
N ASP A 104 32.98 3.38 -9.72
CA ASP A 104 31.57 3.06 -9.97
C ASP A 104 31.31 1.57 -9.64
N SER A 105 30.99 1.27 -8.40
CA SER A 105 30.41 0.00 -8.03
C SER A 105 28.90 0.02 -8.27
N LEU A 106 28.49 0.46 -9.47
CA LEU A 106 27.22 0.06 -10.05
C LEU A 106 27.34 -1.44 -10.35
N LYS A 107 27.35 -2.25 -9.32
CA LYS A 107 26.71 -3.55 -9.45
C LYS A 107 25.29 -3.20 -9.87
N GLU A 108 25.00 -3.40 -11.17
CA GLU A 108 23.63 -3.73 -11.52
C GLU A 108 23.16 -4.64 -10.39
N HIS A 109 22.25 -4.15 -9.55
CA HIS A 109 21.31 -5.06 -8.98
C HIS A 109 20.52 -5.54 -10.20
N LYS A 110 21.11 -6.48 -10.96
CA LYS A 110 20.30 -7.57 -11.44
C LYS A 110 19.56 -7.95 -10.19
N SER A 111 18.28 -7.60 -10.13
CA SER A 111 17.40 -8.40 -9.35
C SER A 111 17.70 -9.81 -9.82
N ASP A 112 18.60 -10.50 -9.12
CA ASP A 112 18.37 -11.88 -8.92
C ASP A 112 16.95 -11.84 -8.40
N THR A 113 16.04 -12.06 -9.28
CA THR A 113 14.73 -12.57 -8.97
C THR A 113 14.99 -13.96 -8.43
N LEU A 114 15.65 -14.00 -7.29
CA LEU A 114 15.35 -14.98 -6.29
C LEU A 114 13.84 -14.80 -6.17
N ILE A 115 13.12 -15.74 -6.74
CA ILE A 115 11.73 -15.98 -6.38
C ILE A 115 11.85 -16.23 -4.89
N GLU A 116 11.82 -15.15 -4.10
CA GLU A 116 11.77 -15.25 -2.65
C GLU A 116 10.49 -15.99 -2.41
N MET A 117 10.62 -17.28 -2.13
CA MET A 117 9.48 -18.12 -1.79
C MET A 117 8.72 -17.41 -0.68
N GLU A 118 7.41 -17.32 -0.84
CA GLU A 118 6.54 -16.69 0.14
C GLU A 118 6.70 -17.45 1.45
N LYS A 119 6.99 -16.73 2.53
CA LYS A 119 7.18 -17.37 3.83
C LYS A 119 5.84 -17.93 4.29
N ILE A 120 5.77 -19.24 4.47
CA ILE A 120 4.65 -19.93 5.08
C ILE A 120 4.87 -20.01 6.58
N TYR A 121 3.82 -19.78 7.35
CA TYR A 121 3.82 -19.87 8.80
C TYR A 121 2.98 -21.06 9.24
N GLU A 122 3.45 -21.77 10.27
CA GLU A 122 2.72 -22.88 10.88
C GLU A 122 1.49 -22.37 11.64
N ASP A 123 0.39 -23.12 11.61
CA ASP A 123 -0.86 -22.76 12.27
C ASP A 123 -0.72 -22.55 13.78
N SER A 124 0.22 -23.25 14.43
CA SER A 124 0.55 -23.09 15.85
C SER A 124 0.91 -21.65 16.25
N ILE A 125 1.29 -20.79 15.27
CA ILE A 125 1.54 -19.38 15.56
C ILE A 125 0.28 -18.65 16.03
N LEU A 126 -0.91 -19.12 15.62
CA LEU A 126 -2.19 -18.53 16.02
C LEU A 126 -2.51 -18.76 17.50
N GLU A 127 -1.95 -19.80 18.14
CA GLU A 127 -2.10 -20.06 19.58
C GLU A 127 -1.55 -18.93 20.44
N LYS A 128 -0.68 -18.07 19.87
CA LYS A 128 -0.14 -16.88 20.51
C LYS A 128 -1.09 -15.68 20.49
N LEU A 129 -2.22 -15.82 19.82
CA LEU A 129 -3.26 -14.80 19.75
C LEU A 129 -4.35 -15.11 20.77
N PHE A 130 -4.65 -14.13 21.61
CA PHE A 130 -5.71 -14.27 22.60
C PHE A 130 -7.06 -13.85 22.00
N PRO A 131 -8.15 -14.60 22.23
CA PRO A 131 -9.49 -14.14 21.91
C PRO A 131 -9.77 -12.84 22.66
N ASN A 132 -10.02 -11.76 21.95
CA ASN A 132 -10.38 -10.47 22.52
C ASN A 132 -11.25 -9.70 21.56
N TYR A 133 -12.52 -9.64 21.82
CA TYR A 133 -13.50 -8.98 20.94
C TYR A 133 -13.74 -7.51 21.30
N ASN A 134 -13.34 -7.07 22.51
CA ASN A 134 -13.72 -5.77 23.07
C ASN A 134 -13.31 -4.58 22.19
N PHE A 135 -12.17 -4.66 21.50
CA PHE A 135 -11.70 -3.56 20.66
C PHE A 135 -12.66 -3.27 19.50
N TYR A 136 -13.17 -4.33 18.86
CA TYR A 136 -14.07 -4.19 17.72
C TYR A 136 -15.55 -4.16 18.13
N LEU A 137 -15.93 -4.74 19.26
CA LEU A 137 -17.27 -4.54 19.85
C LEU A 137 -17.55 -3.08 20.15
N LYS A 138 -16.55 -2.32 20.64
CA LYS A 138 -16.65 -0.87 20.82
C LYS A 138 -16.85 -0.08 19.52
N LYS A 139 -16.63 -0.72 18.38
CA LYS A 139 -16.83 -0.22 17.02
C LYS A 139 -18.04 -0.85 16.34
N ASP A 140 -18.92 -1.43 17.14
CA ASP A 140 -20.14 -2.10 16.70
C ASP A 140 -19.92 -3.28 15.74
N ILE A 141 -18.74 -3.89 15.76
CA ILE A 141 -18.43 -5.11 14.98
C ILE A 141 -18.69 -6.34 15.85
N SER A 142 -19.64 -7.17 15.44
CA SER A 142 -20.06 -8.38 16.15
C SER A 142 -18.94 -9.39 16.35
N GLU A 143 -19.07 -10.25 17.38
CA GLU A 143 -18.15 -11.36 17.60
C GLU A 143 -18.16 -12.35 16.42
N GLU A 144 -19.31 -12.57 15.79
CA GLU A 144 -19.45 -13.41 14.60
C GLU A 144 -18.55 -12.90 13.46
N THR A 145 -18.59 -11.60 13.18
CA THR A 145 -17.72 -10.96 12.19
C THR A 145 -16.25 -11.10 12.57
N GLN A 146 -15.92 -10.82 13.83
CA GLN A 146 -14.54 -10.96 14.32
C GLN A 146 -14.02 -12.38 14.20
N ASN A 147 -14.85 -13.39 14.52
CA ASN A 147 -14.52 -14.79 14.35
C ASN A 147 -14.34 -15.17 12.88
N PHE A 148 -15.17 -14.64 11.98
CA PHE A 148 -14.99 -14.85 10.55
C PHE A 148 -13.61 -14.37 10.07
N PHE A 149 -13.18 -13.19 10.51
CA PHE A 149 -11.87 -12.62 10.18
C PHE A 149 -10.72 -13.24 10.98
N LYS A 150 -10.99 -14.20 11.88
CA LYS A 150 -10.01 -14.92 12.73
C LYS A 150 -9.09 -13.97 13.49
N VAL A 151 -9.65 -12.84 13.95
CA VAL A 151 -8.88 -11.82 14.65
C VAL A 151 -8.57 -12.24 16.09
N GLY A 152 -7.34 -11.95 16.54
CA GLY A 152 -6.93 -12.15 17.94
C GLY A 152 -5.94 -11.10 18.39
N LEU A 153 -5.86 -10.87 19.71
CA LEU A 153 -4.94 -9.94 20.32
C LEU A 153 -3.56 -10.59 20.52
N ALA A 154 -2.51 -9.97 20.00
CA ALA A 154 -1.14 -10.41 20.25
C ALA A 154 -0.62 -9.88 21.58
N GLY A 155 -0.32 -10.80 22.51
CA GLY A 155 0.24 -10.52 23.83
C GLY A 155 1.76 -10.36 23.86
N SER A 156 2.47 -10.65 22.76
CA SER A 156 3.93 -10.59 22.69
C SER A 156 4.45 -10.44 21.25
N GLY A 157 5.78 -10.29 21.10
CA GLY A 157 6.48 -10.30 19.83
C GLY A 157 6.21 -9.06 18.95
N ASN A 158 6.47 -9.21 17.66
CA ASN A 158 6.41 -8.11 16.69
C ASN A 158 5.04 -7.47 16.52
N MET A 159 3.98 -8.15 16.92
CA MET A 159 2.58 -7.70 16.87
C MET A 159 2.02 -7.35 18.26
N TYR A 160 2.87 -7.21 19.26
CA TYR A 160 2.45 -6.88 20.62
C TYR A 160 1.45 -5.70 20.66
N ARG A 161 0.37 -5.85 21.44
CA ARG A 161 -0.75 -4.90 21.57
C ARG A 161 -1.42 -4.55 20.22
N ARG A 162 -1.59 -5.55 19.34
CA ARG A 162 -2.34 -5.40 18.10
C ARG A 162 -3.42 -6.47 17.98
N MET A 163 -4.55 -6.07 17.44
CA MET A 163 -5.52 -7.01 16.88
C MET A 163 -4.95 -7.52 15.57
N VAL A 164 -4.64 -8.80 15.51
CA VAL A 164 -3.91 -9.45 14.42
C VAL A 164 -4.86 -10.28 13.57
N PHE A 165 -4.75 -10.11 12.28
CA PHE A 165 -5.50 -10.79 11.23
C PHE A 165 -4.52 -11.68 10.45
N PRO A 166 -4.69 -13.01 10.47
CA PRO A 166 -3.90 -13.91 9.65
C PRO A 166 -4.31 -13.78 8.18
N ILE A 167 -3.33 -13.83 7.30
CA ILE A 167 -3.52 -13.77 5.85
C ILE A 167 -3.24 -15.15 5.27
N TYR A 168 -4.20 -15.70 4.54
CA TYR A 168 -4.11 -17.03 3.93
C TYR A 168 -3.98 -16.91 2.41
N ASN A 169 -3.25 -17.86 1.81
CA ASN A 169 -3.25 -18.08 0.37
C ASN A 169 -4.36 -19.09 -0.03
N GLU A 170 -4.47 -19.35 -1.34
CA GLU A 170 -5.45 -20.29 -1.93
C GLU A 170 -5.29 -21.75 -1.47
N HIS A 171 -4.15 -22.08 -0.87
CA HIS A 171 -3.87 -23.40 -0.29
C HIS A 171 -4.15 -23.46 1.21
N SER A 172 -4.85 -22.48 1.76
CA SER A 172 -5.14 -22.35 3.21
C SER A 172 -3.90 -22.27 4.09
N GLN A 173 -2.77 -21.76 3.56
CA GLN A 173 -1.53 -21.58 4.29
C GLN A 173 -1.40 -20.12 4.74
N ILE A 174 -0.91 -19.90 5.94
CA ILE A 174 -0.66 -18.54 6.47
C ILE A 174 0.58 -17.97 5.82
N ILE A 175 0.43 -16.86 5.09
CA ILE A 175 1.50 -16.16 4.36
C ILE A 175 1.85 -14.79 4.95
N GLY A 176 1.13 -14.37 5.97
CA GLY A 176 1.38 -13.08 6.60
C GLY A 176 0.40 -12.71 7.68
N PHE A 177 0.58 -11.52 8.22
CA PHE A 177 -0.26 -10.97 9.27
C PHE A 177 -0.43 -9.47 9.08
N SER A 178 -1.65 -8.98 9.35
CA SER A 178 -1.94 -7.56 9.45
C SER A 178 -2.38 -7.25 10.88
N GLY A 179 -1.75 -6.27 11.54
CA GLY A 179 -2.00 -5.95 12.95
C GLY A 179 -2.46 -4.51 13.15
N ARG A 180 -3.68 -4.32 13.69
CA ARG A 180 -4.25 -3.04 14.09
C ARG A 180 -3.85 -2.73 15.52
N LYS A 181 -3.22 -1.60 15.78
CA LYS A 181 -2.88 -1.12 17.11
C LYS A 181 -4.13 -0.85 17.94
N VAL A 182 -4.14 -1.28 19.20
CA VAL A 182 -5.30 -1.17 20.10
C VAL A 182 -5.21 -0.02 21.10
N ASP A 183 -4.07 0.66 21.17
CA ASP A 183 -3.81 1.79 22.07
C ASP A 183 -3.39 3.04 21.29
N ASP A 184 -3.39 4.20 21.96
CA ASP A 184 -3.00 5.50 21.41
C ASP A 184 -1.49 5.79 21.49
N GLY A 185 -0.67 4.80 21.92
CA GLY A 185 0.78 4.95 22.02
C GLY A 185 1.44 5.25 20.66
N ASN A 186 2.74 5.55 20.67
CA ASN A 186 3.53 5.85 19.46
C ASN A 186 3.59 4.66 18.47
N GLY A 187 3.68 4.95 17.17
CA GLY A 187 3.84 3.97 16.09
C GLY A 187 2.67 3.90 15.12
N SER A 188 2.86 3.17 14.04
CA SER A 188 1.89 3.08 12.94
C SER A 188 0.57 2.41 13.37
N LYS A 189 -0.55 2.97 12.92
CA LYS A 189 -1.92 2.43 13.09
C LYS A 189 -2.00 0.97 12.65
N TRP A 190 -1.45 0.65 11.49
CA TRP A 190 -1.36 -0.69 10.94
C TRP A 190 0.10 -1.16 10.80
N LYS A 191 0.35 -2.44 11.05
CA LYS A 191 1.63 -3.11 10.83
C LYS A 191 1.39 -4.41 10.07
N HIS A 192 2.22 -4.67 9.07
CA HIS A 192 2.12 -5.85 8.23
C HIS A 192 3.38 -6.69 8.33
N ILE A 193 3.22 -8.01 8.33
CA ILE A 193 4.31 -9.00 8.23
C ILE A 193 3.97 -9.87 7.03
N GLY A 194 4.86 -9.94 6.05
CA GLY A 194 4.67 -10.61 4.76
C GLY A 194 4.55 -9.62 3.59
N LYS A 195 4.35 -10.16 2.39
CA LYS A 195 4.33 -9.39 1.13
C LYS A 195 2.90 -8.95 0.78
N LYS A 196 2.43 -7.84 1.38
CA LYS A 196 1.03 -7.37 1.21
C LYS A 196 0.58 -7.21 -0.25
N ASN A 197 1.52 -6.99 -1.19
CA ASN A 197 1.19 -6.87 -2.61
C ASN A 197 0.73 -8.19 -3.26
N ASN A 198 0.99 -9.33 -2.58
CA ASN A 198 0.54 -10.66 -2.99
C ASN A 198 -0.77 -11.06 -2.32
N TRP A 199 -1.28 -10.30 -1.36
CA TRP A 199 -2.43 -10.68 -0.56
C TRP A 199 -3.75 -10.45 -1.29
N ILE A 200 -4.62 -11.44 -1.20
CA ILE A 200 -6.00 -11.40 -1.69
C ILE A 200 -6.91 -11.63 -0.49
N TYR A 201 -6.96 -10.64 0.38
CA TYR A 201 -7.62 -10.75 1.67
C TYR A 201 -9.02 -10.11 1.65
N PRO A 202 -10.03 -10.73 2.25
CA PRO A 202 -10.06 -11.97 3.02
C PRO A 202 -10.53 -13.20 2.21
N ALA A 203 -10.23 -13.27 0.90
CA ALA A 203 -10.77 -14.28 -0.03
C ALA A 203 -10.60 -15.71 0.48
N TYR A 204 -9.45 -16.04 1.01
CA TYR A 204 -9.05 -17.42 1.35
C TYR A 204 -9.06 -17.74 2.86
N LEU A 205 -9.77 -16.94 3.66
CA LEU A 205 -9.94 -17.28 5.07
C LEU A 205 -10.65 -18.64 5.18
N PRO A 206 -10.12 -19.60 5.97
CA PRO A 206 -10.66 -20.96 6.07
C PRO A 206 -11.94 -20.97 6.91
N ASN A 207 -13.03 -20.54 6.30
CA ASN A 207 -14.39 -20.52 6.81
C ASN A 207 -15.27 -21.48 6.00
N LYS A 208 -16.48 -21.80 6.52
CA LYS A 208 -17.44 -22.67 5.84
C LYS A 208 -17.87 -22.13 4.47
N GLU A 209 -18.02 -20.83 4.34
CA GLU A 209 -18.23 -20.11 3.09
C GLU A 209 -17.15 -19.04 3.00
N THR A 210 -16.39 -19.04 1.93
CA THR A 210 -15.28 -18.10 1.73
C THR A 210 -15.73 -16.87 0.95
N VAL A 211 -14.99 -15.77 1.08
CA VAL A 211 -15.24 -14.58 0.24
C VAL A 211 -14.95 -14.88 -1.23
N ASP A 212 -14.03 -15.79 -1.52
CA ASP A 212 -13.74 -16.26 -2.88
C ASP A 212 -14.97 -16.89 -3.54
N GLU A 213 -15.68 -17.78 -2.83
CA GLU A 213 -16.93 -18.40 -3.30
C GLU A 213 -18.04 -17.37 -3.50
N LEU A 214 -18.18 -16.41 -2.58
CA LEU A 214 -19.17 -15.35 -2.69
C LEU A 214 -18.92 -14.44 -3.90
N ILE A 215 -17.68 -14.04 -4.16
CA ILE A 215 -17.32 -13.28 -5.35
C ILE A 215 -17.59 -14.08 -6.61
N SER A 216 -17.22 -15.35 -6.65
CA SER A 216 -17.46 -16.23 -7.79
C SER A 216 -18.95 -16.42 -8.07
N LYS A 217 -19.79 -16.53 -7.03
CA LYS A 217 -21.24 -16.70 -7.12
C LYS A 217 -21.97 -15.44 -7.57
N THR A 218 -21.55 -14.27 -7.07
CA THR A 218 -22.23 -12.99 -7.37
C THR A 218 -21.69 -12.31 -8.61
N GLY A 219 -20.43 -12.51 -8.93
CA GLY A 219 -19.68 -11.73 -9.92
C GLY A 219 -19.44 -10.29 -9.47
N GLU A 220 -19.66 -9.97 -8.20
CA GLU A 220 -19.48 -8.61 -7.66
C GLU A 220 -18.41 -8.59 -6.57
N VAL A 221 -17.63 -7.48 -6.51
CA VAL A 221 -16.60 -7.27 -5.50
C VAL A 221 -16.49 -5.82 -5.07
N TYR A 222 -16.40 -5.59 -3.78
CA TYR A 222 -16.05 -4.30 -3.18
C TYR A 222 -14.56 -4.27 -2.86
N LEU A 223 -13.86 -3.27 -3.36
CA LEU A 223 -12.44 -3.02 -3.05
C LEU A 223 -12.35 -1.91 -2.03
N VAL A 224 -11.90 -2.22 -0.81
CA VAL A 224 -11.79 -1.27 0.31
C VAL A 224 -10.34 -1.06 0.72
N GLU A 225 -10.05 0.06 1.38
CA GLU A 225 -8.67 0.41 1.75
C GLU A 225 -8.14 -0.43 2.91
N SER A 226 -8.97 -0.66 3.93
CA SER A 226 -8.56 -1.27 5.19
C SER A 226 -9.41 -2.48 5.61
N ILE A 227 -8.86 -3.29 6.53
CA ILE A 227 -9.60 -4.39 7.15
C ILE A 227 -10.79 -3.86 7.97
N GLY A 228 -10.66 -2.67 8.57
CA GLY A 228 -11.77 -2.04 9.31
C GLY A 228 -12.99 -1.83 8.41
N ASP A 229 -12.79 -1.27 7.23
CA ASP A 229 -13.86 -1.05 6.23
C ASP A 229 -14.47 -2.39 5.78
N ALA A 230 -13.63 -3.41 5.56
CA ALA A 230 -14.10 -4.73 5.19
C ALA A 230 -14.97 -5.37 6.27
N MET A 231 -14.57 -5.26 7.54
CA MET A 231 -15.35 -5.75 8.68
C MET A 231 -16.68 -5.01 8.82
N SER A 232 -16.70 -3.69 8.63
CA SER A 232 -17.90 -2.87 8.69
C SER A 232 -18.92 -3.26 7.62
N LEU A 233 -18.49 -3.48 6.38
CA LEU A 233 -19.33 -3.99 5.31
C LEU A 233 -19.83 -5.39 5.61
N TYR A 234 -18.93 -6.29 6.00
CA TYR A 234 -19.25 -7.68 6.27
C TYR A 234 -20.28 -7.81 7.41
N ASN A 235 -20.11 -7.04 8.48
CA ASN A 235 -21.00 -7.01 9.64
C ASN A 235 -22.45 -6.61 9.28
N GLN A 236 -22.62 -5.82 8.23
CA GLN A 236 -23.92 -5.41 7.71
C GLN A 236 -24.39 -6.23 6.49
N GLY A 237 -23.74 -7.38 6.21
CA GLY A 237 -24.19 -8.32 5.19
C GLY A 237 -23.60 -8.11 3.79
N VAL A 238 -22.73 -7.12 3.57
CA VAL A 238 -21.97 -6.96 2.33
C VAL A 238 -20.69 -7.78 2.44
N LYS A 239 -20.73 -9.02 2.00
CA LYS A 239 -19.69 -10.02 2.31
C LYS A 239 -18.64 -10.21 1.20
N ASN A 240 -18.91 -9.81 -0.04
CA ASN A 240 -18.03 -9.92 -1.20
C ASN A 240 -17.01 -8.78 -1.28
N VAL A 241 -16.14 -8.67 -0.28
CA VAL A 241 -15.21 -7.55 -0.08
C VAL A 241 -13.75 -8.02 -0.14
N LEU A 242 -12.87 -7.23 -0.78
CA LEU A 242 -11.42 -7.40 -0.77
C LEU A 242 -10.73 -6.13 -0.27
N VAL A 243 -9.65 -6.31 0.49
CA VAL A 243 -8.84 -5.24 1.06
C VAL A 243 -7.62 -4.98 0.17
N ILE A 244 -7.41 -3.72 -0.25
CA ILE A 244 -6.26 -3.34 -1.09
C ILE A 244 -5.00 -2.96 -0.29
N PHE A 245 -5.09 -2.88 1.04
CA PHE A 245 -3.99 -2.57 1.97
C PHE A 245 -3.21 -1.29 1.65
N GLY A 246 -3.88 -0.27 1.19
CA GLY A 246 -3.31 1.03 0.85
C GLY A 246 -4.06 1.71 -0.29
N LEU A 247 -3.38 2.60 -1.01
CA LEU A 247 -4.02 3.48 -2.00
C LEU A 247 -4.08 2.90 -3.42
N SER A 248 -3.43 1.75 -3.70
CA SER A 248 -3.37 1.18 -5.06
C SER A 248 -3.69 -0.30 -5.07
N VAL A 249 -4.56 -0.71 -5.96
CA VAL A 249 -4.88 -2.12 -6.22
C VAL A 249 -3.62 -2.86 -6.70
N SER A 250 -3.28 -3.97 -6.04
CA SER A 250 -2.09 -4.77 -6.38
C SER A 250 -2.28 -5.57 -7.67
N SER A 251 -1.15 -5.99 -8.27
CA SER A 251 -1.19 -6.88 -9.43
C SER A 251 -1.80 -8.24 -9.09
N ALA A 252 -1.63 -8.72 -7.86
CA ALA A 252 -2.22 -9.98 -7.39
C ALA A 252 -3.76 -9.90 -7.40
N ILE A 253 -4.35 -8.80 -6.88
CA ILE A 253 -5.80 -8.59 -6.92
C ILE A 253 -6.29 -8.47 -8.37
N ILE A 254 -5.56 -7.77 -9.24
CA ILE A 254 -5.93 -7.66 -10.67
C ILE A 254 -5.92 -9.05 -11.33
N SER A 255 -4.86 -9.81 -11.13
CA SER A 255 -4.75 -11.19 -11.66
C SER A 255 -5.85 -12.10 -11.14
N TYR A 256 -6.13 -12.03 -9.84
CA TYR A 256 -7.20 -12.78 -9.20
C TYR A 256 -8.57 -12.49 -9.81
N LEU A 257 -8.91 -11.20 -9.96
CA LEU A 257 -10.19 -10.78 -10.54
C LEU A 257 -10.28 -11.12 -12.04
N SER A 258 -9.17 -11.02 -12.78
CA SER A 258 -9.13 -11.38 -14.21
C SER A 258 -9.35 -12.88 -14.45
N GLY A 259 -9.10 -13.73 -13.47
CA GLY A 259 -9.39 -15.18 -13.51
C GLY A 259 -10.84 -15.55 -13.17
N LYS A 260 -11.74 -14.57 -12.98
CA LYS A 260 -13.14 -14.79 -12.56
C LYS A 260 -14.13 -14.11 -13.51
N GLU A 261 -15.36 -14.59 -13.53
CA GLU A 261 -16.48 -13.95 -14.23
C GLU A 261 -17.00 -12.75 -13.42
N ILE A 262 -16.28 -11.62 -13.47
CA ILE A 262 -16.63 -10.41 -12.74
C ILE A 262 -17.62 -9.57 -13.56
N LYS A 263 -18.74 -9.24 -12.93
CA LYS A 263 -19.80 -8.36 -13.45
C LYS A 263 -19.70 -6.94 -12.93
N ARG A 264 -19.18 -6.76 -11.69
CA ARG A 264 -19.05 -5.45 -11.05
C ARG A 264 -17.84 -5.40 -10.11
N ILE A 265 -17.00 -4.38 -10.29
CA ILE A 265 -15.93 -4.02 -9.36
C ILE A 265 -16.26 -2.64 -8.79
N ILE A 266 -16.54 -2.59 -7.50
CA ILE A 266 -16.90 -1.37 -6.78
C ILE A 266 -15.67 -0.91 -5.98
N ILE A 267 -15.06 0.19 -6.39
CA ILE A 267 -13.94 0.81 -5.68
C ILE A 267 -14.52 1.67 -4.56
N ALA A 268 -14.55 1.13 -3.36
CA ALA A 268 -15.11 1.75 -2.16
C ALA A 268 -13.98 2.32 -1.28
N GLY A 269 -13.29 3.32 -1.81
CA GLY A 269 -12.19 3.99 -1.10
C GLY A 269 -12.68 5.09 -0.16
N ASN A 270 -11.75 5.64 0.63
CA ASN A 270 -12.03 6.70 1.59
C ASN A 270 -12.43 8.02 0.91
N ASN A 271 -13.04 8.91 1.69
CA ASN A 271 -13.51 10.22 1.24
C ASN A 271 -12.97 11.32 2.18
N ASP A 272 -11.71 11.69 2.02
CA ASP A 272 -11.02 12.69 2.86
C ASP A 272 -11.51 14.12 2.53
N PHE A 273 -12.82 14.37 2.65
CA PHE A 273 -13.48 15.61 2.21
C PHE A 273 -13.03 16.85 2.99
N ASN A 274 -12.45 16.70 4.18
CA ASN A 274 -11.92 17.79 4.99
C ASN A 274 -10.48 18.19 4.60
N SER A 275 -9.84 17.50 3.67
CA SER A 275 -8.50 17.82 3.20
C SER A 275 -8.54 18.70 1.95
N GLU A 276 -7.51 19.53 1.74
CA GLU A 276 -7.36 20.38 0.55
C GLU A 276 -7.52 19.60 -0.76
N ILE A 277 -6.98 18.38 -0.78
CA ILE A 277 -7.19 17.42 -1.86
C ILE A 277 -7.71 16.14 -1.23
N ASN A 278 -8.88 15.71 -1.66
CA ASN A 278 -9.46 14.44 -1.23
C ASN A 278 -8.59 13.26 -1.68
N ARG A 279 -7.70 12.77 -0.80
CA ARG A 279 -6.70 11.73 -1.11
C ARG A 279 -7.36 10.38 -1.40
N GLY A 280 -8.40 10.03 -0.67
CA GLY A 280 -9.15 8.78 -0.86
C GLY A 280 -9.85 8.74 -2.22
N LEU A 281 -10.55 9.83 -2.58
CA LEU A 281 -11.17 9.96 -3.89
C LEU A 281 -10.13 9.97 -5.02
N LEU A 282 -9.00 10.67 -4.85
CA LEU A 282 -7.88 10.66 -5.80
C LEU A 282 -7.36 9.23 -6.02
N ALA A 283 -7.18 8.46 -4.94
CA ALA A 283 -6.76 7.06 -5.02
C ALA A 283 -7.80 6.19 -5.74
N SER A 284 -9.08 6.38 -5.44
CA SER A 284 -10.18 5.66 -6.09
C SER A 284 -10.21 5.91 -7.59
N ILE A 285 -10.03 7.16 -8.04
CA ILE A 285 -9.96 7.51 -9.46
C ILE A 285 -8.72 6.89 -10.12
N LYS A 286 -7.56 6.92 -9.47
CA LYS A 286 -6.36 6.25 -9.99
C LYS A 286 -6.56 4.74 -10.13
N ASN A 287 -7.21 4.10 -9.17
CA ASN A 287 -7.54 2.67 -9.25
C ASN A 287 -8.54 2.38 -10.37
N TYR A 288 -9.57 3.22 -10.56
CA TYR A 288 -10.49 3.11 -11.68
C TYR A 288 -9.75 3.15 -13.02
N LEU A 289 -8.89 4.16 -13.22
CA LEU A 289 -8.09 4.30 -14.43
C LEU A 289 -7.04 3.18 -14.61
N LYS A 290 -6.55 2.58 -13.53
CA LYS A 290 -5.67 1.41 -13.55
C LYS A 290 -6.44 0.16 -13.97
N LEU A 291 -7.58 -0.11 -13.34
CA LEU A 291 -8.42 -1.27 -13.62
C LEU A 291 -9.02 -1.23 -15.02
N SER A 292 -9.30 -0.04 -15.59
CA SER A 292 -9.77 0.10 -16.95
C SER A 292 -8.79 -0.37 -18.05
N ASN A 293 -7.58 -0.83 -17.67
CA ASN A 293 -6.69 -1.56 -18.59
C ASN A 293 -7.04 -3.04 -18.72
N TYR A 294 -7.83 -3.57 -17.79
CA TYR A 294 -8.06 -5.02 -17.62
C TYR A 294 -9.54 -5.36 -17.65
N PHE A 295 -10.42 -4.40 -17.37
CA PHE A 295 -11.86 -4.60 -17.27
C PHE A 295 -12.60 -3.52 -18.04
N ASP A 296 -13.75 -3.87 -18.57
CA ASP A 296 -14.63 -2.94 -19.27
C ASP A 296 -15.14 -1.85 -18.32
N LEU A 297 -15.34 -0.64 -18.86
CA LEU A 297 -15.75 0.51 -18.05
C LEU A 297 -17.12 0.31 -17.37
N ASP A 298 -17.98 -0.50 -17.96
CA ASP A 298 -19.32 -0.80 -17.41
C ASP A 298 -19.25 -1.73 -16.20
N VAL A 299 -18.15 -2.47 -16.05
CA VAL A 299 -17.88 -3.33 -14.89
C VAL A 299 -17.37 -2.50 -13.70
N LEU A 300 -16.79 -1.32 -13.95
CA LEU A 300 -16.10 -0.50 -12.95
C LEU A 300 -17.01 0.59 -12.38
N SER A 301 -17.00 0.73 -11.06
CA SER A 301 -17.63 1.87 -10.38
C SER A 301 -16.81 2.34 -9.18
N ILE A 302 -16.90 3.65 -8.88
CA ILE A 302 -16.41 4.23 -7.64
C ILE A 302 -17.61 4.51 -6.75
N LYS A 303 -17.49 4.19 -5.47
CA LYS A 303 -18.53 4.44 -4.48
C LYS A 303 -17.89 5.00 -3.22
N ILE A 304 -18.09 6.28 -2.97
CA ILE A 304 -17.59 6.93 -1.76
C ILE A 304 -18.46 6.57 -0.56
N PRO A 305 -17.93 6.62 0.67
CA PRO A 305 -18.69 6.44 1.90
C PRO A 305 -19.93 7.34 1.96
N PRO A 306 -20.94 7.00 2.79
CA PRO A 306 -22.10 7.86 3.01
C PRO A 306 -21.70 9.30 3.33
N LYS A 307 -22.55 10.27 2.97
CA LYS A 307 -22.28 11.70 3.16
C LYS A 307 -21.97 12.03 4.62
N GLY A 308 -20.86 12.71 4.83
CA GLY A 308 -20.39 13.14 6.16
C GLY A 308 -19.35 12.22 6.80
N PHE A 309 -19.00 11.09 6.17
CA PHE A 309 -18.02 10.16 6.70
C PHE A 309 -16.79 10.04 5.79
N ASN A 310 -15.63 9.87 6.42
CA ASN A 310 -14.35 9.71 5.71
C ASN A 310 -14.15 8.27 5.21
N ASP A 311 -14.55 7.28 5.99
CA ASP A 311 -14.44 5.87 5.65
C ASP A 311 -15.70 5.08 6.05
N LEU A 312 -15.76 3.81 5.67
CA LEU A 312 -16.89 2.94 5.96
C LEU A 312 -16.92 2.51 7.43
N GLY A 313 -15.77 2.51 8.10
CA GLY A 313 -15.68 2.27 9.53
C GLY A 313 -16.40 3.36 10.32
N ASP A 314 -16.08 4.64 10.05
CA ASP A 314 -16.73 5.79 10.68
C ASP A 314 -18.24 5.81 10.42
N ALA A 315 -18.65 5.47 9.18
CA ALA A 315 -20.06 5.39 8.82
C ALA A 315 -20.78 4.28 9.60
N HIS A 316 -20.13 3.12 9.76
CA HIS A 316 -20.66 2.00 10.53
C HIS A 316 -20.79 2.32 12.02
N GLU A 317 -19.75 2.87 12.64
CA GLU A 317 -19.76 3.30 14.05
C GLU A 317 -20.86 4.35 14.34
N SER A 318 -21.31 5.06 13.32
CA SER A 318 -22.40 6.04 13.37
C SER A 318 -23.77 5.49 12.95
N ASN A 319 -23.92 4.17 12.92
CA ASN A 319 -25.15 3.45 12.56
C ASN A 319 -25.68 3.74 11.14
N SER A 320 -24.81 4.07 10.18
CA SER A 320 -25.24 4.18 8.79
C SER A 320 -25.56 2.80 8.21
N ASP A 321 -26.65 2.71 7.45
CA ASP A 321 -27.05 1.48 6.76
C ASP A 321 -26.17 1.24 5.52
N LEU A 322 -25.07 0.50 5.72
CA LEU A 322 -24.12 0.17 4.65
C LEU A 322 -24.70 -0.87 3.67
N LEU A 323 -25.69 -1.67 4.08
CA LEU A 323 -26.38 -2.57 3.18
C LEU A 323 -27.24 -1.80 2.19
N ALA A 324 -28.03 -0.83 2.66
CA ALA A 324 -28.78 0.07 1.78
C ALA A 324 -27.83 0.89 0.90
N TRP A 325 -26.76 1.44 1.48
CA TRP A 325 -25.72 2.14 0.72
C TRP A 325 -25.14 1.26 -0.37
N SER A 326 -24.86 -0.01 -0.12
CA SER A 326 -24.30 -0.93 -1.13
C SER A 326 -25.23 -1.08 -2.34
N LYS A 327 -26.54 -1.04 -2.15
CA LYS A 327 -27.55 -1.22 -3.18
C LYS A 327 -27.84 0.05 -4.00
N THR A 328 -27.38 1.23 -3.58
CA THR A 328 -27.54 2.45 -4.37
C THR A 328 -26.74 2.36 -5.68
N ASN A 329 -27.36 2.71 -6.80
CA ASN A 329 -26.70 2.72 -8.09
C ASN A 329 -26.02 4.06 -8.36
N THR A 330 -24.81 4.01 -8.92
CA THR A 330 -24.15 5.17 -9.48
C THR A 330 -24.35 5.14 -11.00
N GLU A 331 -24.88 6.22 -11.57
CA GLU A 331 -25.05 6.30 -13.03
C GLU A 331 -23.69 6.33 -13.71
N ALA A 332 -23.38 5.30 -14.49
CA ALA A 332 -22.06 5.11 -15.11
C ALA A 332 -21.61 6.32 -15.95
N VAL A 333 -22.52 6.92 -16.71
CA VAL A 333 -22.21 8.08 -17.55
C VAL A 333 -21.82 9.28 -16.69
N LYS A 334 -22.60 9.63 -15.69
CA LYS A 334 -22.30 10.75 -14.76
C LYS A 334 -20.99 10.51 -14.02
N GLN A 335 -20.70 9.27 -13.68
CA GLN A 335 -19.44 8.94 -13.02
C GLN A 335 -18.22 9.11 -13.93
N ARG A 336 -18.31 8.71 -15.18
CA ARG A 336 -17.24 8.91 -16.18
C ARG A 336 -16.97 10.40 -16.41
N GLU A 337 -18.02 11.19 -16.59
CA GLU A 337 -17.92 12.64 -16.71
C GLU A 337 -17.27 13.27 -15.46
N PHE A 338 -17.69 12.86 -14.27
CA PHE A 338 -17.09 13.30 -13.01
C PHE A 338 -15.61 12.98 -12.94
N ILE A 339 -15.20 11.74 -13.31
CA ILE A 339 -13.78 11.32 -13.32
C ILE A 339 -12.98 12.18 -14.30
N GLY A 340 -13.48 12.38 -15.52
CA GLY A 340 -12.84 13.21 -16.53
C GLY A 340 -12.61 14.65 -16.07
N ASN A 341 -13.63 15.26 -15.47
CA ASN A 341 -13.58 16.61 -14.92
C ASN A 341 -12.62 16.71 -13.73
N PHE A 342 -12.64 15.73 -12.83
CA PHE A 342 -11.73 15.69 -11.68
C PHE A 342 -10.28 15.59 -12.11
N VAL A 343 -9.96 14.68 -13.07
CA VAL A 343 -8.60 14.53 -13.61
C VAL A 343 -8.12 15.81 -14.30
N SER A 344 -8.99 16.46 -15.06
CA SER A 344 -8.67 17.73 -15.74
C SER A 344 -8.37 18.86 -14.74
N LYS A 345 -9.11 18.91 -13.63
CA LYS A 345 -8.90 19.91 -12.58
C LYS A 345 -7.63 19.67 -11.75
N HIS A 346 -7.19 18.44 -11.64
CA HIS A 346 -6.06 18.01 -10.79
C HIS A 346 -4.97 17.29 -11.61
N ASP A 347 -4.72 17.70 -12.85
CA ASP A 347 -3.84 17.03 -13.82
C ASP A 347 -2.42 16.77 -13.28
N ALA A 348 -1.85 17.73 -12.51
CA ALA A 348 -0.54 17.61 -11.87
C ALA A 348 -0.43 16.40 -10.90
N LYS A 349 -1.55 15.82 -10.45
CA LYS A 349 -1.59 14.65 -9.56
C LYS A 349 -1.71 13.32 -10.31
N PHE A 350 -1.80 13.38 -11.65
CA PHE A 350 -2.00 12.21 -12.51
C PHE A 350 -0.85 12.02 -13.50
N SER A 351 -0.57 10.77 -13.85
CA SER A 351 0.38 10.46 -14.93
C SER A 351 -0.20 10.86 -16.30
N LYS A 352 0.69 11.09 -17.28
CA LYS A 352 0.26 11.35 -18.68
C LYS A 352 -0.69 10.25 -19.22
N SER A 353 -0.48 9.01 -18.82
CA SER A 353 -1.34 7.88 -19.19
C SER A 353 -2.75 8.03 -18.58
N HIS A 354 -2.85 8.39 -17.31
CA HIS A 354 -4.13 8.63 -16.65
C HIS A 354 -4.91 9.78 -17.30
N ILE A 355 -4.22 10.90 -17.58
CA ILE A 355 -4.84 12.07 -18.25
C ILE A 355 -5.38 11.69 -19.64
N LYS A 356 -4.58 10.95 -20.43
CA LYS A 356 -5.01 10.48 -21.77
C LYS A 356 -6.25 9.59 -21.68
N LYS A 357 -6.34 8.72 -20.68
CA LYS A 357 -7.51 7.85 -20.48
C LYS A 357 -8.73 8.62 -20.02
N ALA A 358 -8.56 9.51 -19.05
CA ALA A 358 -9.67 10.31 -18.53
C ALA A 358 -10.33 11.17 -19.62
N ARG A 359 -9.56 11.69 -20.60
CA ARG A 359 -10.10 12.41 -21.76
C ARG A 359 -11.02 11.54 -22.61
N LYS A 360 -10.67 10.25 -22.79
CA LYS A 360 -11.49 9.30 -23.57
C LYS A 360 -12.76 8.85 -22.83
N LEU A 361 -12.90 9.12 -21.51
CA LEU A 361 -14.13 8.82 -20.81
C LEU A 361 -15.24 9.84 -21.10
N ASN A 362 -14.89 11.01 -21.64
CA ASN A 362 -15.81 12.11 -21.98
C ASN A 362 -16.17 12.12 -23.48
N GLU A 363 -15.52 11.27 -24.29
CA GLU A 363 -15.86 11.00 -25.70
C GLU A 363 -16.91 9.89 -25.79
#